data_817a249c1cbef7e37fd87d0f2e8c6e53
#
_entry.id   817a249c1cbef7e37fd87d0f2e8c6e53
#
_cell.length_a   1.000
_cell.length_b   1.000
_cell.length_c   1.000
_cell.angle_alpha   90.00
_cell.angle_beta   90.00
_cell.angle_gamma   90.00
#
_symmetry.space_group_name_H-M   'P 1'
#
loop_
_entity.id
_entity.type
_entity.pdbx_description
1 polymer ?
#
loop_
_entity_poly.entity_id
_entity_poly.type
_entity_poly.pdbx_seq_one_letter_code
_entity_poly.pdbx_strand_id
1 'polypeptide(L)'
;MADKEYLEGISADRFDGIIPRRQEVINKAPDTEAKYDYNANVLARNLHPKVQHVKVSDIKEFNGAKVYTLVPDTSKGTDRLAYFRAGHYISLKLKIGDSVLTRPYSLCSSPKMALEGKYQIVVKSMKDGFASEYINSNFKVGTALDISEPAGFFEYEPARDASTVIGLAGGSGIAPFISLASAIADGTEDFNLILLYGSRTEEEILFKDELDELEKSAGGKIKVVHVLSDEQKPGYENGFISAELISKYAPEAYSIFVCGSQGMYDYVENEAQKLGLRRKFVRFDAYGQYRLTKRDEEFTNEFKDKTFELTVVMNDGIERKIPARADEPILVAFERAGIEAPSKCRSGECGFCRSKLVSGECYTPGKVERRRQYDKVTGYIHPCCTFPKSDCRILINYEEPKVERKVKDMKKKERMMGLIMTIIISAAMGALASFIVLKTTPQAAAGQPVPMMYITNIVLSIIIGIIISFIIPLGKMGKSLAAKANANPPSMKFTLLNSLPLSIGNTLIIGLILSGFGVFMGRHSAPPEALANMPPFPVMWLSGYAKLLLPTLIVSYVLSVILSPVVSQAIGLSDAGAEVGRASSGKD
;
A
#
# COMPACT_ATOMS: atom_id res chain seq x y z
N MET A 1 -36.13 -9.35 7.68
CA MET A 1 -36.36 -9.90 9.04
C MET A 1 -35.51 -11.16 9.11
N ALA A 2 -34.45 -11.17 9.90
CA ALA A 2 -33.70 -12.41 10.16
C ALA A 2 -34.61 -13.32 10.97
N ASP A 3 -34.70 -14.57 10.57
CA ASP A 3 -35.55 -15.56 11.20
C ASP A 3 -35.29 -15.63 12.69
N LYS A 4 -36.34 -15.35 13.48
CA LYS A 4 -36.32 -15.47 14.94
C LYS A 4 -35.94 -16.87 15.42
N GLU A 5 -36.11 -17.88 14.59
CA GLU A 5 -35.80 -19.28 14.89
C GLU A 5 -34.30 -19.57 15.16
N TYR A 6 -33.39 -18.74 14.62
CA TYR A 6 -31.95 -18.95 14.82
C TYR A 6 -31.45 -18.49 16.20
N LEU A 7 -32.28 -17.78 16.97
CA LEU A 7 -31.94 -17.25 18.28
C LEU A 7 -32.68 -17.96 19.44
N GLU A 8 -33.51 -18.98 19.14
CA GLU A 8 -34.13 -19.83 20.16
C GLU A 8 -33.04 -20.65 20.88
N GLY A 9 -32.70 -20.22 22.08
CA GLY A 9 -31.67 -20.83 22.95
C GLY A 9 -30.52 -19.89 23.33
N ILE A 10 -30.42 -18.70 22.71
CA ILE A 10 -29.50 -17.66 23.16
C ILE A 10 -30.30 -16.62 23.92
N SER A 11 -30.26 -16.67 25.24
CA SER A 11 -30.98 -15.68 26.06
C SER A 11 -30.42 -14.29 25.80
N ALA A 12 -31.27 -13.38 25.30
CA ALA A 12 -30.92 -11.98 25.03
C ALA A 12 -30.35 -11.29 26.30
N ASP A 13 -30.78 -11.70 27.48
CA ASP A 13 -30.32 -11.21 28.77
C ASP A 13 -28.81 -11.38 29.00
N ARG A 14 -28.20 -12.38 28.37
CA ARG A 14 -26.73 -12.55 28.38
C ARG A 14 -26.00 -11.49 27.56
N PHE A 15 -26.58 -11.02 26.46
CA PHE A 15 -26.02 -9.96 25.65
C PHE A 15 -26.21 -8.58 26.30
N ASP A 16 -27.34 -8.32 26.91
CA ASP A 16 -27.64 -7.05 27.59
C ASP A 16 -26.69 -6.80 28.75
N GLY A 17 -26.19 -7.86 29.39
CA GLY A 17 -25.19 -7.75 30.46
C GLY A 17 -23.73 -7.58 29.98
N ILE A 18 -23.43 -7.97 28.72
CA ILE A 18 -22.05 -7.92 28.21
C ILE A 18 -21.61 -6.47 27.94
N ILE A 19 -22.46 -5.64 27.37
CA ILE A 19 -22.13 -4.25 27.00
C ILE A 19 -21.80 -3.40 28.24
N PRO A 20 -22.65 -3.34 29.29
CA PRO A 20 -22.34 -2.61 30.51
C PRO A 20 -21.06 -3.11 31.20
N ARG A 21 -20.87 -4.42 31.30
CA ARG A 21 -19.68 -5.03 31.90
C ARG A 21 -18.41 -4.68 31.13
N ARG A 22 -18.46 -4.70 29.80
CA ARG A 22 -17.34 -4.30 28.93
C ARG A 22 -17.03 -2.82 29.08
N GLN A 23 -18.05 -1.96 29.14
CA GLN A 23 -17.90 -0.53 29.38
C GLN A 23 -17.27 -0.23 30.74
N GLU A 24 -17.66 -0.98 31.79
CA GLU A 24 -17.07 -0.87 33.12
C GLU A 24 -15.56 -1.22 33.10
N VAL A 25 -15.17 -2.27 32.37
CA VAL A 25 -13.77 -2.67 32.19
C VAL A 25 -13.01 -1.60 31.44
N ILE A 26 -13.59 -1.03 30.38
CA ILE A 26 -12.99 0.05 29.59
C ILE A 26 -12.78 1.31 30.44
N ASN A 27 -13.78 1.67 31.24
CA ASN A 27 -13.73 2.84 32.12
C ASN A 27 -12.72 2.70 33.27
N LYS A 28 -12.42 1.46 33.68
CA LYS A 28 -11.41 1.13 34.72
C LYS A 28 -10.02 0.93 34.12
N ALA A 29 -9.90 0.83 32.81
CA ALA A 29 -8.61 0.66 32.15
C ALA A 29 -7.75 1.92 32.36
N PRO A 30 -6.47 1.77 32.72
CA PRO A 30 -5.57 2.91 32.79
C PRO A 30 -5.46 3.60 31.43
N ASP A 31 -5.38 4.93 31.44
CA ASP A 31 -5.20 5.74 30.24
C ASP A 31 -3.74 5.63 29.75
N THR A 32 -3.39 4.43 29.30
CA THR A 32 -2.06 4.10 28.79
C THR A 32 -2.13 4.05 27.28
N GLU A 33 -1.13 4.66 26.61
CA GLU A 33 -0.97 4.50 25.18
C GLU A 33 -0.89 3.02 24.80
N ALA A 34 -1.67 2.61 23.81
CA ALA A 34 -1.64 1.25 23.30
C ALA A 34 -0.22 0.94 22.78
N LYS A 35 0.39 -0.10 23.29
CA LYS A 35 1.66 -0.60 22.75
C LYS A 35 1.38 -1.28 21.42
N TYR A 36 1.90 -0.71 20.32
CA TYR A 36 1.72 -1.28 18.99
C TYR A 36 2.70 -2.40 18.65
N ASP A 37 3.72 -2.61 19.49
CA ASP A 37 4.81 -3.55 19.24
C ASP A 37 4.70 -4.85 20.04
N TYR A 38 3.46 -5.35 20.22
CA TYR A 38 3.28 -6.71 20.71
C TYR A 38 3.85 -7.71 19.69
N ASN A 39 4.49 -8.77 20.17
CA ASN A 39 5.07 -9.82 19.32
C ASN A 39 4.07 -10.38 18.30
N ALA A 40 2.80 -10.52 18.67
CA ALA A 40 1.74 -10.95 17.76
C ALA A 40 1.52 -9.95 16.60
N ASN A 41 1.56 -8.65 16.88
CA ASN A 41 1.42 -7.63 15.83
C ASN A 41 2.65 -7.56 14.93
N VAL A 42 3.85 -7.75 15.51
CA VAL A 42 5.09 -7.82 14.73
C VAL A 42 5.05 -9.04 13.81
N LEU A 43 4.67 -10.21 14.34
CA LEU A 43 4.53 -11.42 13.54
C LEU A 43 3.47 -11.27 12.44
N ALA A 44 2.31 -10.71 12.75
CA ALA A 44 1.26 -10.47 11.77
C ALA A 44 1.73 -9.52 10.63
N ARG A 45 2.47 -8.47 10.94
CA ARG A 45 3.06 -7.58 9.92
C ARG A 45 4.10 -8.28 9.04
N ASN A 46 4.87 -9.19 9.61
CA ASN A 46 5.87 -9.97 8.88
C ASN A 46 5.24 -11.02 7.96
N LEU A 47 4.17 -11.67 8.41
CA LEU A 47 3.43 -12.67 7.64
C LEU A 47 2.49 -12.04 6.59
N HIS A 48 1.94 -10.85 6.88
CA HIS A 48 0.97 -10.18 6.02
C HIS A 48 1.37 -8.70 5.80
N PRO A 49 2.54 -8.43 5.18
CA PRO A 49 2.93 -7.08 4.83
C PRO A 49 1.99 -6.53 3.76
N LYS A 50 1.50 -5.29 3.91
CA LYS A 50 0.59 -4.66 2.94
C LYS A 50 1.18 -4.57 1.54
N VAL A 51 2.48 -4.32 1.45
CA VAL A 51 3.26 -4.24 0.22
C VAL A 51 4.64 -4.81 0.49
N GLN A 52 5.14 -5.60 -0.44
CA GLN A 52 6.53 -6.04 -0.48
C GLN A 52 7.20 -5.43 -1.71
N HIS A 53 8.34 -4.79 -1.50
CA HIS A 53 9.16 -4.28 -2.59
C HIS A 53 10.17 -5.35 -2.98
N VAL A 54 10.16 -5.75 -4.25
CA VAL A 54 11.01 -6.84 -4.75
C VAL A 54 11.71 -6.44 -6.03
N LYS A 55 12.75 -7.21 -6.38
CA LYS A 55 13.47 -7.11 -7.65
C LYS A 55 13.51 -8.44 -8.35
N VAL A 56 13.46 -8.43 -9.66
CA VAL A 56 13.76 -9.59 -10.49
C VAL A 56 15.26 -9.89 -10.37
N SER A 57 15.61 -11.07 -9.87
CA SER A 57 17.01 -11.52 -9.74
C SER A 57 17.43 -12.47 -10.85
N ASP A 58 16.49 -13.22 -11.42
CA ASP A 58 16.73 -14.18 -12.48
C ASP A 58 15.50 -14.39 -13.36
N ILE A 59 15.70 -14.79 -14.61
CA ILE A 59 14.67 -15.08 -15.60
C ILE A 59 15.03 -16.37 -16.32
N LYS A 60 14.20 -17.42 -16.18
CA LYS A 60 14.29 -18.66 -16.95
C LYS A 60 13.23 -18.65 -18.05
N GLU A 61 13.64 -18.90 -19.29
CA GLU A 61 12.74 -18.91 -20.44
C GLU A 61 12.25 -20.33 -20.74
N PHE A 62 10.96 -20.45 -21.05
CA PHE A 62 10.31 -21.62 -21.59
C PHE A 62 9.63 -21.29 -22.92
N ASN A 63 9.18 -22.29 -23.66
CA ASN A 63 8.40 -22.06 -24.87
C ASN A 63 7.09 -21.29 -24.56
N GLY A 64 7.05 -20.00 -24.91
CA GLY A 64 5.90 -19.12 -24.69
C GLY A 64 5.66 -18.69 -23.25
N ALA A 65 6.59 -18.91 -22.31
CA ALA A 65 6.48 -18.46 -20.92
C ALA A 65 7.86 -18.10 -20.35
N LYS A 66 7.86 -17.27 -19.29
CA LYS A 66 9.06 -16.94 -18.52
C LYS A 66 8.79 -17.14 -17.03
N VAL A 67 9.78 -17.69 -16.33
CA VAL A 67 9.79 -17.77 -14.87
C VAL A 67 10.66 -16.65 -14.34
N TYR A 68 10.09 -15.84 -13.46
CA TYR A 68 10.76 -14.72 -12.81
C TYR A 68 11.05 -15.08 -11.36
N THR A 69 12.33 -15.00 -10.97
CA THR A 69 12.75 -15.12 -9.57
C THR A 69 12.78 -13.71 -8.96
N LEU A 70 12.06 -13.54 -7.87
CA LEU A 70 11.90 -12.28 -7.15
C LEU A 70 12.63 -12.36 -5.81
N VAL A 71 13.40 -11.32 -5.48
CA VAL A 71 14.12 -11.18 -4.20
C VAL A 71 13.74 -9.86 -3.51
N PRO A 72 13.91 -9.73 -2.19
CA PRO A 72 13.59 -8.50 -1.47
C PRO A 72 14.39 -7.30 -2.01
N ASP A 73 13.74 -6.15 -2.11
CA ASP A 73 14.41 -4.87 -2.33
C ASP A 73 14.66 -4.17 -1.00
N THR A 74 15.80 -4.44 -0.38
CA THR A 74 16.19 -3.84 0.90
C THR A 74 16.34 -2.32 0.82
N SER A 75 16.66 -1.79 -0.37
CA SER A 75 16.77 -0.33 -0.58
C SER A 75 15.41 0.39 -0.44
N LYS A 76 14.30 -0.36 -0.60
CA LYS A 76 12.93 0.13 -0.44
C LYS A 76 12.27 -0.31 0.87
N GLY A 77 13.03 -0.97 1.76
CA GLY A 77 12.57 -1.32 3.11
C GLY A 77 11.90 -2.70 3.21
N THR A 78 12.08 -3.59 2.23
CA THR A 78 11.71 -4.99 2.35
C THR A 78 12.98 -5.81 2.62
N ASP A 79 13.16 -6.24 3.87
CA ASP A 79 14.36 -6.99 4.28
C ASP A 79 14.19 -8.50 4.10
N ARG A 80 12.96 -9.00 4.14
CA ARG A 80 12.61 -10.42 3.97
C ARG A 80 11.26 -10.55 3.27
N LEU A 81 11.07 -11.67 2.58
CA LEU A 81 9.78 -12.03 2.00
C LEU A 81 8.87 -12.66 3.06
N ALA A 82 7.56 -12.43 2.93
CA ALA A 82 6.57 -13.08 3.78
C ALA A 82 6.53 -14.59 3.50
N TYR A 83 6.43 -15.41 4.55
CA TYR A 83 6.22 -16.84 4.40
C TYR A 83 4.82 -17.11 3.82
N PHE A 84 4.67 -18.18 3.05
CA PHE A 84 3.40 -18.56 2.42
C PHE A 84 3.15 -20.06 2.51
N ARG A 85 1.90 -20.48 2.28
CA ARG A 85 1.54 -21.89 2.09
C ARG A 85 1.55 -22.23 0.60
N ALA A 86 1.98 -23.45 0.27
CA ALA A 86 2.00 -23.91 -1.11
C ALA A 86 0.60 -23.77 -1.76
N GLY A 87 0.57 -23.26 -3.00
CA GLY A 87 -0.68 -22.92 -3.72
C GLY A 87 -1.15 -21.48 -3.58
N HIS A 88 -0.48 -20.64 -2.79
CA HIS A 88 -0.78 -19.22 -2.71
C HIS A 88 -0.31 -18.44 -3.94
N TYR A 89 -0.84 -17.23 -4.12
CA TYR A 89 -0.48 -16.27 -5.16
C TYR A 89 -0.02 -14.94 -4.56
N ILE A 90 0.67 -14.15 -5.35
CA ILE A 90 0.95 -12.72 -5.11
C ILE A 90 0.31 -11.90 -6.21
N SER A 91 -0.03 -10.63 -5.92
CA SER A 91 -0.52 -9.70 -6.92
C SER A 91 0.57 -8.69 -7.25
N LEU A 92 1.00 -8.62 -8.51
CA LEU A 92 1.91 -7.60 -9.00
C LEU A 92 1.15 -6.30 -9.22
N LYS A 93 1.68 -5.18 -8.72
CA LYS A 93 1.21 -3.84 -9.06
C LYS A 93 1.98 -3.35 -10.28
N LEU A 94 1.26 -3.06 -11.36
CA LEU A 94 1.83 -2.65 -12.64
C LEU A 94 1.37 -1.24 -12.98
N LYS A 95 2.30 -0.43 -13.49
CA LYS A 95 1.98 0.85 -14.12
C LYS A 95 2.31 0.73 -15.61
N ILE A 96 1.28 0.79 -16.46
CA ILE A 96 1.39 0.67 -17.91
C ILE A 96 0.74 1.91 -18.53
N GLY A 97 1.54 2.85 -19.01
CA GLY A 97 1.05 4.17 -19.39
C GLY A 97 0.41 4.88 -18.21
N ASP A 98 -0.83 5.34 -18.39
CA ASP A 98 -1.62 5.98 -17.33
C ASP A 98 -2.40 4.97 -16.46
N SER A 99 -2.42 3.70 -16.83
CA SER A 99 -3.15 2.65 -16.11
C SER A 99 -2.33 2.12 -14.95
N VAL A 100 -2.95 2.05 -13.77
CA VAL A 100 -2.42 1.34 -12.60
C VAL A 100 -3.29 0.12 -12.33
N LEU A 101 -2.70 -1.04 -12.40
CA LEU A 101 -3.44 -2.29 -12.33
C LEU A 101 -2.70 -3.35 -11.49
N THR A 102 -3.43 -4.34 -11.01
CA THR A 102 -2.87 -5.51 -10.35
C THR A 102 -3.11 -6.76 -11.17
N ARG A 103 -2.16 -7.71 -11.10
CA ARG A 103 -2.33 -9.04 -11.70
C ARG A 103 -1.85 -10.11 -10.74
N PRO A 104 -2.72 -11.07 -10.40
CA PRO A 104 -2.36 -12.20 -9.57
C PRO A 104 -1.54 -13.21 -10.36
N TYR A 105 -0.51 -13.77 -9.71
CA TYR A 105 0.29 -14.87 -10.20
C TYR A 105 0.52 -15.85 -9.07
N SER A 106 0.16 -17.12 -9.29
CA SER A 106 0.44 -18.20 -8.35
C SER A 106 1.96 -18.36 -8.18
N LEU A 107 2.39 -18.52 -6.94
CA LEU A 107 3.77 -18.82 -6.65
C LEU A 107 4.09 -20.24 -7.14
N CYS A 108 5.15 -20.38 -7.92
CA CYS A 108 5.66 -21.68 -8.39
C CYS A 108 6.94 -22.12 -7.67
N SER A 109 7.34 -21.38 -6.63
CA SER A 109 8.43 -21.78 -5.73
C SER A 109 7.92 -22.57 -4.53
N SER A 110 8.80 -23.34 -3.88
CA SER A 110 8.53 -23.92 -2.56
C SER A 110 8.36 -22.82 -1.51
N PRO A 111 7.48 -22.99 -0.50
CA PRO A 111 7.44 -22.13 0.68
C PRO A 111 8.79 -21.99 1.39
N LYS A 112 9.63 -23.02 1.36
CA LYS A 112 10.98 -23.01 1.92
C LYS A 112 11.87 -21.97 1.24
N MET A 113 11.75 -21.76 -0.07
CA MET A 113 12.49 -20.73 -0.80
C MET A 113 12.16 -19.32 -0.33
N ALA A 114 10.97 -19.06 0.24
CA ALA A 114 10.64 -17.78 0.85
C ALA A 114 11.53 -17.45 2.05
N LEU A 115 11.90 -18.46 2.84
CA LEU A 115 12.85 -18.32 3.96
C LEU A 115 14.27 -18.03 3.47
N GLU A 116 14.60 -18.41 2.24
CA GLU A 116 15.83 -18.07 1.54
C GLU A 116 15.76 -16.71 0.81
N GLY A 117 14.64 -15.99 0.94
CA GLY A 117 14.43 -14.71 0.32
C GLY A 117 14.09 -14.76 -1.17
N LYS A 118 13.44 -15.83 -1.64
CA LYS A 118 13.09 -15.99 -3.06
C LYS A 118 11.64 -16.38 -3.25
N TYR A 119 10.97 -15.72 -4.20
CA TYR A 119 9.72 -16.18 -4.81
C TYR A 119 9.95 -16.47 -6.29
N GLN A 120 9.14 -17.35 -6.84
CA GLN A 120 9.09 -17.56 -8.30
C GLN A 120 7.64 -17.48 -8.78
N ILE A 121 7.47 -16.85 -9.93
CA ILE A 121 6.21 -16.80 -10.67
C ILE A 121 6.45 -17.15 -12.13
N VAL A 122 5.49 -17.79 -12.77
CA VAL A 122 5.51 -18.03 -14.22
C VAL A 122 4.50 -17.15 -14.93
N VAL A 123 4.94 -16.50 -16.00
CA VAL A 123 4.12 -15.64 -16.85
C VAL A 123 4.11 -16.20 -18.27
N LYS A 124 2.99 -16.81 -18.66
CA LYS A 124 2.78 -17.26 -20.05
C LYS A 124 2.34 -16.07 -20.91
N SER A 125 2.95 -15.92 -22.08
CA SER A 125 2.50 -14.93 -23.08
C SER A 125 1.12 -15.31 -23.59
N MET A 126 0.18 -14.36 -23.50
CA MET A 126 -1.17 -14.51 -24.02
C MET A 126 -1.32 -13.57 -25.20
N LYS A 127 -1.84 -14.06 -26.32
CA LYS A 127 -2.17 -13.20 -27.45
C LYS A 127 -3.14 -12.12 -27.01
N ASP A 128 -2.85 -10.86 -27.29
CA ASP A 128 -3.61 -9.68 -26.86
C ASP A 128 -3.67 -9.51 -25.32
N GLY A 129 -2.70 -10.07 -24.61
CA GLY A 129 -2.62 -10.08 -23.15
C GLY A 129 -1.94 -8.83 -22.60
N PHE A 130 -2.68 -7.75 -22.36
CA PHE A 130 -2.18 -6.42 -21.97
C PHE A 130 -1.07 -6.46 -20.88
N ALA A 131 -1.27 -7.22 -19.80
CA ALA A 131 -0.28 -7.30 -18.71
C ALA A 131 0.82 -8.34 -18.98
N SER A 132 0.49 -9.53 -19.50
CA SER A 132 1.48 -10.59 -19.76
C SER A 132 2.46 -10.22 -20.85
N GLU A 133 2.00 -9.56 -21.90
CA GLU A 133 2.88 -9.03 -22.96
C GLU A 133 3.79 -7.93 -22.41
N TYR A 134 3.24 -7.00 -21.62
CA TYR A 134 4.04 -5.95 -20.99
C TYR A 134 5.14 -6.54 -20.10
N ILE A 135 4.80 -7.50 -19.22
CA ILE A 135 5.75 -8.17 -18.32
C ILE A 135 6.86 -8.86 -19.14
N ASN A 136 6.49 -9.71 -20.09
CA ASN A 136 7.46 -10.50 -20.85
C ASN A 136 8.34 -9.65 -21.78
N SER A 137 7.88 -8.46 -22.18
CA SER A 137 8.63 -7.53 -23.02
C SER A 137 9.52 -6.57 -22.24
N ASN A 138 9.12 -6.20 -21.03
CA ASN A 138 9.78 -5.11 -20.28
C ASN A 138 10.54 -5.56 -19.05
N PHE A 139 10.20 -6.71 -18.45
CA PHE A 139 10.90 -7.17 -17.25
C PHE A 139 12.26 -7.77 -17.60
N LYS A 140 13.26 -7.32 -16.86
CA LYS A 140 14.65 -7.78 -16.93
C LYS A 140 15.22 -7.91 -15.52
N VAL A 141 16.34 -8.59 -15.38
CA VAL A 141 17.07 -8.65 -14.11
C VAL A 141 17.31 -7.23 -13.60
N GLY A 142 17.00 -7.00 -12.32
CA GLY A 142 17.01 -5.68 -11.68
C GLY A 142 15.69 -4.90 -11.76
N THR A 143 14.68 -5.35 -12.51
CA THR A 143 13.36 -4.68 -12.51
C THR A 143 12.75 -4.70 -11.10
N ALA A 144 12.44 -3.52 -10.57
CA ALA A 144 11.83 -3.35 -9.26
C ALA A 144 10.29 -3.37 -9.37
N LEU A 145 9.65 -4.07 -8.44
CA LEU A 145 8.20 -4.31 -8.42
C LEU A 145 7.64 -4.12 -7.02
N ASP A 146 6.39 -3.70 -6.96
CA ASP A 146 5.57 -3.75 -5.75
C ASP A 146 4.60 -4.93 -5.86
N ILE A 147 4.60 -5.78 -4.84
CA ILE A 147 3.74 -6.96 -4.78
C ILE A 147 2.92 -6.98 -3.49
N SER A 148 1.80 -7.70 -3.51
CA SER A 148 1.02 -7.96 -2.30
C SER A 148 1.73 -8.96 -1.38
N GLU A 149 1.17 -9.15 -0.18
CA GLU A 149 1.42 -10.38 0.59
C GLU A 149 0.95 -11.60 -0.22
N PRO A 150 1.51 -12.80 0.05
CA PRO A 150 0.95 -14.05 -0.42
C PRO A 150 -0.47 -14.26 0.12
N ALA A 151 -1.38 -14.69 -0.74
CA ALA A 151 -2.78 -14.91 -0.41
C ALA A 151 -3.35 -16.07 -1.22
N GLY A 152 -4.49 -16.60 -0.82
CA GLY A 152 -5.16 -17.69 -1.54
C GLY A 152 -5.80 -18.69 -0.61
N PHE A 153 -6.52 -19.64 -1.20
CA PHE A 153 -7.18 -20.75 -0.51
C PHE A 153 -6.95 -22.08 -1.23
N PHE A 154 -6.01 -22.10 -2.16
CA PHE A 154 -5.67 -23.28 -2.96
C PHE A 154 -4.62 -24.16 -2.29
N GLU A 155 -4.63 -24.19 -0.98
CA GLU A 155 -3.73 -24.96 -0.13
C GLU A 155 -4.36 -26.29 0.30
N TYR A 156 -3.54 -27.27 0.57
CA TYR A 156 -3.97 -28.51 1.20
C TYR A 156 -4.37 -28.25 2.67
N GLU A 157 -5.54 -28.74 3.05
CA GLU A 157 -6.07 -28.59 4.41
C GLU A 157 -6.53 -29.95 4.95
N PRO A 158 -5.74 -30.58 5.86
CA PRO A 158 -6.02 -31.94 6.35
C PRO A 158 -7.41 -32.12 6.96
N ALA A 159 -7.98 -31.08 7.56
CA ALA A 159 -9.33 -31.13 8.13
C ALA A 159 -10.46 -31.16 7.09
N ARG A 160 -10.16 -30.86 5.83
CA ARG A 160 -11.12 -30.73 4.73
C ARG A 160 -10.87 -31.72 3.60
N ASP A 161 -9.59 -31.90 3.23
CA ASP A 161 -9.17 -32.63 2.04
C ASP A 161 -8.87 -34.10 2.36
N ALA A 162 -8.97 -34.94 1.37
CA ALA A 162 -8.46 -36.29 1.44
C ALA A 162 -6.91 -36.29 1.45
N SER A 163 -6.30 -37.35 1.98
CA SER A 163 -4.84 -37.53 2.01
C SER A 163 -4.20 -37.64 0.62
N THR A 164 -5.01 -37.85 -0.43
CA THR A 164 -4.58 -37.80 -1.84
C THR A 164 -5.30 -36.68 -2.57
N VAL A 165 -4.56 -35.81 -3.22
CA VAL A 165 -5.03 -34.76 -4.10
C VAL A 165 -4.76 -35.14 -5.53
N ILE A 166 -5.80 -35.14 -6.38
CA ILE A 166 -5.64 -35.20 -7.82
C ILE A 166 -5.59 -33.77 -8.34
N GLY A 167 -4.40 -33.35 -8.76
CA GLY A 167 -4.16 -32.05 -9.37
C GLY A 167 -4.50 -32.09 -10.85
N LEU A 168 -5.35 -31.18 -11.32
CA LEU A 168 -5.69 -31.00 -12.73
C LEU A 168 -5.10 -29.68 -13.20
N ALA A 169 -3.97 -29.73 -13.89
CA ALA A 169 -3.27 -28.57 -14.38
C ALA A 169 -3.45 -28.37 -15.89
N GLY A 170 -3.54 -27.13 -16.36
CA GLY A 170 -3.56 -26.79 -17.79
C GLY A 170 -2.65 -25.63 -18.13
N GLY A 171 -1.63 -25.88 -18.96
CA GLY A 171 -0.65 -24.87 -19.37
C GLY A 171 0.03 -24.19 -18.18
N SER A 172 -0.05 -22.85 -18.06
CA SER A 172 0.53 -22.11 -16.92
C SER A 172 -0.19 -22.33 -15.59
N GLY A 173 -1.34 -23.01 -15.58
CA GLY A 173 -2.01 -23.47 -14.37
C GLY A 173 -1.22 -24.53 -13.60
N ILE A 174 -0.08 -24.95 -14.11
CA ILE A 174 0.92 -25.78 -13.41
C ILE A 174 1.55 -25.05 -12.21
N ALA A 175 1.59 -23.72 -12.20
CA ALA A 175 2.32 -22.93 -11.20
C ALA A 175 2.04 -23.32 -9.73
N PRO A 176 0.79 -23.33 -9.25
CA PRO A 176 0.52 -23.71 -7.87
C PRO A 176 0.86 -25.18 -7.58
N PHE A 177 0.81 -26.06 -8.58
CA PHE A 177 1.17 -27.47 -8.40
C PHE A 177 2.67 -27.68 -8.28
N ILE A 178 3.50 -26.88 -8.95
CA ILE A 178 4.96 -26.88 -8.71
C ILE A 178 5.24 -26.52 -7.25
N SER A 179 4.55 -25.50 -6.71
CA SER A 179 4.69 -25.12 -5.30
C SER A 179 4.25 -26.24 -4.35
N LEU A 180 3.12 -26.90 -4.62
CA LEU A 180 2.60 -28.02 -3.83
C LEU A 180 3.55 -29.23 -3.90
N ALA A 181 3.99 -29.60 -5.10
CA ALA A 181 4.93 -30.71 -5.31
C ALA A 181 6.27 -30.44 -4.62
N SER A 182 6.81 -29.24 -4.74
CA SER A 182 8.04 -28.86 -4.05
C SER A 182 7.89 -28.91 -2.53
N ALA A 183 6.73 -28.48 -1.99
CA ALA A 183 6.45 -28.52 -0.56
C ALA A 183 6.33 -29.96 -0.03
N ILE A 184 5.82 -30.90 -0.84
CA ILE A 184 5.82 -32.34 -0.51
C ILE A 184 7.26 -32.87 -0.52
N ALA A 185 8.03 -32.56 -1.56
CA ALA A 185 9.40 -33.07 -1.71
C ALA A 185 10.35 -32.55 -0.63
N ASP A 186 10.17 -31.31 -0.17
CA ASP A 186 10.98 -30.71 0.90
C ASP A 186 10.44 -30.97 2.33
N GLY A 187 9.32 -31.71 2.44
CA GLY A 187 8.73 -32.15 3.71
C GLY A 187 7.93 -31.07 4.46
N THR A 188 7.62 -29.94 3.85
CA THR A 188 6.76 -28.90 4.45
C THR A 188 5.26 -29.24 4.36
N GLU A 189 4.86 -30.10 3.42
CA GLU A 189 3.50 -30.63 3.30
C GLU A 189 3.51 -32.16 3.29
N ASP A 190 2.47 -32.78 3.87
CA ASP A 190 2.35 -34.24 4.03
C ASP A 190 1.02 -34.74 3.44
N PHE A 191 0.99 -34.90 2.11
CA PHE A 191 -0.12 -35.53 1.36
C PHE A 191 0.40 -36.14 0.06
N ASN A 192 -0.42 -36.96 -0.61
CA ASN A 192 -0.08 -37.52 -1.91
C ASN A 192 -0.64 -36.67 -3.04
N LEU A 193 0.16 -36.38 -4.05
CA LEU A 193 -0.25 -35.61 -5.24
C LEU A 193 -0.20 -36.51 -6.49
N ILE A 194 -1.34 -36.71 -7.15
CA ILE A 194 -1.43 -37.25 -8.49
C ILE A 194 -1.75 -36.12 -9.45
N LEU A 195 -0.78 -35.69 -10.23
CA LEU A 195 -0.89 -34.53 -11.11
C LEU A 195 -1.19 -34.97 -12.54
N LEU A 196 -2.41 -34.68 -13.02
CA LEU A 196 -2.78 -34.80 -14.43
C LEU A 196 -2.52 -33.45 -15.10
N TYR A 197 -1.48 -33.37 -15.93
CA TYR A 197 -1.03 -32.11 -16.53
C TYR A 197 -1.32 -32.08 -18.03
N GLY A 198 -2.34 -31.29 -18.42
CA GLY A 198 -2.75 -31.05 -19.80
C GLY A 198 -1.91 -30.02 -20.51
N SER A 199 -1.36 -30.38 -21.65
CA SER A 199 -0.65 -29.54 -22.62
C SER A 199 -1.14 -29.85 -24.02
N ARG A 200 -0.90 -28.98 -25.00
CA ARG A 200 -1.26 -29.28 -26.40
C ARG A 200 -0.26 -30.26 -27.00
N THR A 201 1.02 -29.93 -26.85
CA THR A 201 2.14 -30.74 -27.33
C THR A 201 3.17 -30.91 -26.22
N GLU A 202 4.12 -31.85 -26.36
CA GLU A 202 5.21 -32.02 -25.42
C GLU A 202 6.06 -30.77 -25.25
N GLU A 203 6.32 -30.04 -26.35
CA GLU A 203 7.11 -28.80 -26.32
C GLU A 203 6.49 -27.67 -25.49
N GLU A 204 5.18 -27.74 -25.26
CA GLU A 204 4.47 -26.77 -24.42
C GLU A 204 4.42 -27.14 -22.93
N ILE A 205 4.98 -28.28 -22.53
CA ILE A 205 5.03 -28.70 -21.14
C ILE A 205 6.01 -27.80 -20.38
N LEU A 206 5.50 -26.98 -19.49
CA LEU A 206 6.32 -26.18 -18.59
C LEU A 206 6.82 -27.03 -17.42
N PHE A 207 8.04 -26.79 -16.96
CA PHE A 207 8.65 -27.47 -15.80
C PHE A 207 8.76 -28.99 -15.91
N LYS A 208 8.90 -29.55 -17.12
CA LYS A 208 8.92 -30.99 -17.31
C LYS A 208 10.04 -31.67 -16.50
N ASP A 209 11.27 -31.18 -16.65
CA ASP A 209 12.44 -31.76 -15.95
C ASP A 209 12.31 -31.60 -14.43
N GLU A 210 11.83 -30.44 -13.96
CA GLU A 210 11.58 -30.18 -12.53
C GLU A 210 10.51 -31.12 -11.96
N LEU A 211 9.44 -31.39 -12.70
CA LEU A 211 8.39 -32.33 -12.30
C LEU A 211 8.93 -33.78 -12.21
N ASP A 212 9.75 -34.18 -13.17
CA ASP A 212 10.41 -35.51 -13.18
C ASP A 212 11.36 -35.67 -11.96
N GLU A 213 12.06 -34.60 -11.57
CA GLU A 213 12.92 -34.59 -10.39
C GLU A 213 12.11 -34.61 -9.08
N LEU A 214 11.01 -33.85 -9.00
CA LEU A 214 10.11 -33.81 -7.85
C LEU A 214 9.44 -35.17 -7.64
N GLU A 215 8.99 -35.86 -8.71
CA GLU A 215 8.43 -37.20 -8.63
C GLU A 215 9.43 -38.19 -8.06
N LYS A 216 10.70 -38.15 -8.51
CA LYS A 216 11.77 -39.03 -8.02
C LYS A 216 12.13 -38.79 -6.56
N SER A 217 12.19 -37.50 -6.16
CA SER A 217 12.65 -37.09 -4.82
C SER A 217 11.59 -37.24 -3.73
N ALA A 218 10.30 -37.28 -4.09
CA ALA A 218 9.18 -37.28 -3.14
C ALA A 218 8.86 -38.62 -2.48
N GLY A 219 9.69 -39.66 -2.66
CA GLY A 219 9.50 -40.95 -2.01
C GLY A 219 8.18 -41.66 -2.35
N GLY A 220 7.67 -41.46 -3.56
CA GLY A 220 6.41 -42.05 -4.04
C GLY A 220 5.14 -41.28 -3.71
N LYS A 221 5.25 -40.13 -3.06
CA LYS A 221 4.09 -39.25 -2.77
C LYS A 221 3.62 -38.43 -3.96
N ILE A 222 4.43 -38.27 -4.99
CA ILE A 222 4.09 -37.54 -6.20
C ILE A 222 4.05 -38.49 -7.38
N LYS A 223 3.00 -38.37 -8.20
CA LYS A 223 2.88 -39.03 -9.51
C LYS A 223 2.48 -37.99 -10.53
N VAL A 224 3.24 -37.85 -11.61
CA VAL A 224 2.94 -36.94 -12.72
C VAL A 224 2.48 -37.73 -13.93
N VAL A 225 1.37 -37.30 -14.52
CA VAL A 225 0.78 -37.84 -15.74
C VAL A 225 0.57 -36.70 -16.72
N HIS A 226 1.35 -36.68 -17.78
CA HIS A 226 1.19 -35.72 -18.86
C HIS A 226 0.10 -36.15 -19.83
N VAL A 227 -0.79 -35.22 -20.20
CA VAL A 227 -1.91 -35.40 -21.12
C VAL A 227 -1.75 -34.48 -22.30
N LEU A 228 -1.64 -35.00 -23.53
CA LEU A 228 -1.45 -34.22 -24.75
C LEU A 228 -2.74 -34.18 -25.56
N SER A 229 -3.23 -32.96 -25.91
CA SER A 229 -4.48 -32.83 -26.66
C SER A 229 -4.28 -32.86 -28.17
N ASP A 230 -3.18 -32.33 -28.67
CA ASP A 230 -2.92 -32.11 -30.10
C ASP A 230 -1.80 -33.01 -30.64
N GLU A 231 -1.23 -33.86 -29.80
CA GLU A 231 -0.13 -34.76 -30.14
C GLU A 231 -0.36 -36.14 -29.51
N GLN A 232 -0.07 -37.20 -30.25
CA GLN A 232 -0.05 -38.59 -29.76
C GLN A 232 1.37 -39.07 -29.65
N LYS A 233 1.80 -39.44 -28.42
CA LYS A 233 3.17 -39.86 -28.14
C LYS A 233 3.21 -41.00 -27.10
N PRO A 234 4.05 -42.04 -27.30
CA PRO A 234 4.22 -43.09 -26.29
C PRO A 234 4.65 -42.54 -24.93
N GLY A 235 4.05 -43.02 -23.86
CA GLY A 235 4.34 -42.57 -22.48
C GLY A 235 3.48 -41.39 -22.01
N TYR A 236 2.63 -40.85 -22.86
CA TYR A 236 1.69 -39.76 -22.55
C TYR A 236 0.25 -40.28 -22.65
N GLU A 237 -0.65 -39.72 -21.81
CA GLU A 237 -2.08 -39.83 -22.03
C GLU A 237 -2.51 -38.90 -23.16
N ASN A 238 -3.59 -39.26 -23.86
CA ASN A 238 -4.04 -38.49 -25.03
C ASN A 238 -5.43 -37.89 -24.84
N GLY A 239 -5.64 -36.69 -25.35
CA GLY A 239 -6.91 -35.96 -25.32
C GLY A 239 -7.03 -34.96 -24.17
N PHE A 240 -8.23 -34.88 -23.57
CA PHE A 240 -8.52 -33.98 -22.46
C PHE A 240 -8.64 -34.75 -21.14
N ILE A 241 -8.45 -34.03 -20.02
CA ILE A 241 -8.59 -34.61 -18.67
C ILE A 241 -10.08 -34.89 -18.39
N SER A 242 -10.54 -36.09 -18.74
CA SER A 242 -11.93 -36.53 -18.57
C SER A 242 -12.16 -37.22 -17.23
N ALA A 243 -13.43 -37.45 -16.87
CA ALA A 243 -13.81 -38.18 -15.67
C ALA A 243 -13.25 -39.63 -15.69
N GLU A 244 -13.21 -40.27 -16.87
CA GLU A 244 -12.64 -41.61 -17.06
C GLU A 244 -11.14 -41.60 -16.78
N LEU A 245 -10.41 -40.58 -17.28
CA LEU A 245 -8.98 -40.46 -17.03
C LEU A 245 -8.69 -40.17 -15.55
N ILE A 246 -9.48 -39.32 -14.91
CA ILE A 246 -9.37 -39.07 -13.47
C ILE A 246 -9.57 -40.39 -12.70
N SER A 247 -10.63 -41.14 -13.01
CA SER A 247 -10.96 -42.41 -12.35
C SER A 247 -9.89 -43.48 -12.55
N LYS A 248 -9.18 -43.46 -13.68
CA LYS A 248 -8.06 -44.38 -13.96
C LYS A 248 -6.93 -44.27 -12.93
N TYR A 249 -6.70 -43.04 -12.41
CA TYR A 249 -5.62 -42.75 -11.47
C TYR A 249 -6.11 -42.52 -10.04
N ALA A 250 -7.41 -42.35 -9.83
CA ALA A 250 -7.99 -41.99 -8.54
C ALA A 250 -7.94 -43.19 -7.55
N PRO A 251 -7.49 -42.96 -6.31
CA PRO A 251 -7.72 -43.91 -5.22
C PRO A 251 -9.19 -43.85 -4.75
N GLU A 252 -9.53 -44.68 -3.73
CA GLU A 252 -10.88 -44.71 -3.16
C GLU A 252 -11.31 -43.34 -2.58
N ALA A 253 -10.41 -42.63 -1.94
CA ALA A 253 -10.68 -41.30 -1.36
C ALA A 253 -9.67 -40.27 -1.89
N TYR A 254 -10.19 -39.18 -2.47
CA TYR A 254 -9.37 -38.11 -3.04
C TYR A 254 -10.09 -36.77 -3.04
N SER A 255 -9.30 -35.70 -3.12
CA SER A 255 -9.77 -34.35 -3.45
C SER A 255 -9.27 -33.95 -4.83
N ILE A 256 -9.99 -33.08 -5.53
CA ILE A 256 -9.59 -32.55 -6.84
C ILE A 256 -9.22 -31.08 -6.69
N PHE A 257 -8.02 -30.72 -7.16
CA PHE A 257 -7.55 -29.37 -7.27
C PHE A 257 -7.35 -28.99 -8.73
N VAL A 258 -7.93 -27.89 -9.18
CA VAL A 258 -7.96 -27.49 -10.59
C VAL A 258 -7.34 -26.12 -10.77
N CYS A 259 -6.35 -26.00 -11.65
CA CYS A 259 -5.81 -24.72 -12.09
C CYS A 259 -5.51 -24.73 -13.59
N GLY A 260 -6.03 -23.75 -14.32
CA GLY A 260 -5.88 -23.67 -15.77
C GLY A 260 -6.61 -22.49 -16.38
N SER A 261 -6.94 -22.58 -17.67
CA SER A 261 -7.72 -21.57 -18.37
C SER A 261 -9.20 -21.60 -17.98
N GLN A 262 -9.90 -20.50 -18.21
CA GLN A 262 -11.35 -20.44 -17.99
C GLN A 262 -12.12 -21.54 -18.75
N GLY A 263 -11.70 -21.85 -20.00
CA GLY A 263 -12.30 -22.95 -20.77
C GLY A 263 -12.08 -24.32 -20.12
N MET A 264 -10.91 -24.54 -19.52
CA MET A 264 -10.63 -25.74 -18.75
C MET A 264 -11.52 -25.84 -17.51
N TYR A 265 -11.77 -24.74 -16.81
CA TYR A 265 -12.68 -24.77 -15.65
C TYR A 265 -14.11 -25.17 -16.05
N ASP A 266 -14.62 -24.63 -17.15
CA ASP A 266 -15.96 -24.97 -17.64
C ASP A 266 -16.07 -26.45 -18.02
N TYR A 267 -15.03 -26.99 -18.64
CA TYR A 267 -14.96 -28.41 -19.02
C TYR A 267 -14.85 -29.32 -17.77
N VAL A 268 -13.85 -29.05 -16.91
CA VAL A 268 -13.57 -29.89 -15.73
C VAL A 268 -14.73 -29.83 -14.72
N GLU A 269 -15.45 -28.72 -14.60
CA GLU A 269 -16.63 -28.63 -13.72
C GLU A 269 -17.68 -29.67 -14.12
N ASN A 270 -17.91 -29.86 -15.42
CA ASN A 270 -18.83 -30.88 -15.93
C ASN A 270 -18.30 -32.29 -15.70
N GLU A 271 -16.99 -32.51 -15.90
CA GLU A 271 -16.37 -33.81 -15.67
C GLU A 271 -16.38 -34.19 -14.18
N ALA A 272 -16.08 -33.24 -13.29
CA ALA A 272 -16.09 -33.47 -11.85
C ALA A 272 -17.50 -33.83 -11.31
N GLN A 273 -18.56 -33.32 -11.93
CA GLN A 273 -19.94 -33.70 -11.57
C GLN A 273 -20.20 -35.20 -11.82
N LYS A 274 -19.65 -35.77 -12.91
CA LYS A 274 -19.79 -37.19 -13.25
C LYS A 274 -19.15 -38.10 -12.19
N LEU A 275 -18.14 -37.61 -11.46
CA LEU A 275 -17.43 -38.36 -10.42
C LEU A 275 -18.20 -38.44 -9.09
N GLY A 276 -19.30 -37.73 -8.95
CA GLY A 276 -20.16 -37.77 -7.75
C GLY A 276 -19.48 -37.23 -6.48
N LEU A 277 -18.37 -36.47 -6.60
CA LEU A 277 -17.65 -35.92 -5.46
C LEU A 277 -18.44 -34.81 -4.78
N ARG A 278 -18.40 -34.79 -3.45
CA ARG A 278 -18.96 -33.66 -2.69
C ARG A 278 -18.16 -32.39 -3.01
N ARG A 279 -18.86 -31.25 -3.19
CA ARG A 279 -18.27 -29.96 -3.55
C ARG A 279 -17.06 -29.55 -2.68
N LYS A 280 -17.07 -29.94 -1.40
CA LYS A 280 -15.96 -29.59 -0.49
C LYS A 280 -14.62 -30.20 -0.92
N PHE A 281 -14.63 -31.29 -1.71
CA PHE A 281 -13.44 -31.97 -2.20
C PHE A 281 -12.97 -31.49 -3.58
N VAL A 282 -13.66 -30.50 -4.17
CA VAL A 282 -13.27 -29.94 -5.47
C VAL A 282 -12.94 -28.47 -5.32
N ARG A 283 -11.73 -28.08 -5.67
CA ARG A 283 -11.25 -26.70 -5.64
C ARG A 283 -10.77 -26.21 -6.97
N PHE A 284 -11.04 -24.94 -7.21
CA PHE A 284 -10.59 -24.25 -8.41
C PHE A 284 -9.71 -23.07 -7.98
N ASP A 285 -8.53 -22.99 -8.57
CA ASP A 285 -7.63 -21.84 -8.45
C ASP A 285 -7.91 -20.84 -9.57
N ALA A 286 -9.02 -20.12 -9.46
CA ALA A 286 -9.49 -19.22 -10.51
C ALA A 286 -8.95 -17.81 -10.27
N TYR A 287 -7.83 -17.48 -10.89
CA TYR A 287 -7.30 -16.12 -10.90
C TYR A 287 -7.46 -15.45 -12.25
N GLY A 288 -7.57 -14.12 -12.19
CA GLY A 288 -7.64 -13.29 -13.38
C GLY A 288 -9.06 -12.86 -13.73
N GLN A 289 -9.14 -12.03 -14.75
CA GLN A 289 -10.37 -11.40 -15.18
C GLN A 289 -11.33 -12.43 -15.77
N TYR A 290 -12.56 -12.50 -15.23
CA TYR A 290 -13.63 -13.27 -15.83
C TYR A 290 -14.02 -12.69 -17.20
N ARG A 291 -14.13 -13.55 -18.20
CA ARG A 291 -14.64 -13.21 -19.54
C ARG A 291 -16.04 -13.78 -19.67
N LEU A 292 -16.97 -12.98 -20.21
CA LEU A 292 -18.33 -13.42 -20.50
C LEU A 292 -18.30 -14.63 -21.44
N THR A 293 -19.11 -15.62 -21.13
CA THR A 293 -19.20 -16.90 -21.85
C THR A 293 -20.59 -17.08 -22.42
N LYS A 294 -20.85 -18.21 -23.11
CA LYS A 294 -22.18 -18.58 -23.56
C LYS A 294 -23.20 -18.69 -22.41
N ARG A 295 -22.75 -18.91 -21.18
CA ARG A 295 -23.64 -18.90 -19.99
C ARG A 295 -24.19 -17.51 -19.67
N ASP A 296 -23.55 -16.48 -20.20
CA ASP A 296 -23.93 -15.08 -20.02
C ASP A 296 -24.62 -14.50 -21.26
N GLU A 297 -25.13 -15.38 -22.15
CA GLU A 297 -25.65 -15.02 -23.48
C GLU A 297 -26.81 -14.04 -23.40
N GLU A 298 -27.71 -14.22 -22.44
CA GLU A 298 -28.86 -13.32 -22.22
C GLU A 298 -28.36 -11.89 -21.96
N PHE A 299 -27.45 -11.72 -21.02
CA PHE A 299 -26.82 -10.41 -20.72
C PHE A 299 -26.05 -9.87 -21.94
N THR A 300 -25.26 -10.72 -22.59
CA THR A 300 -24.43 -10.30 -23.73
C THR A 300 -25.28 -9.84 -24.89
N ASN A 301 -26.38 -10.53 -25.21
CA ASN A 301 -27.28 -10.16 -26.30
C ASN A 301 -28.03 -8.86 -26.04
N GLU A 302 -28.43 -8.60 -24.78
CA GLU A 302 -29.14 -7.39 -24.39
C GLU A 302 -28.26 -6.16 -24.38
N PHE A 303 -27.00 -6.31 -23.94
CA PHE A 303 -26.08 -5.19 -23.66
C PHE A 303 -24.87 -5.10 -24.61
N LYS A 304 -24.79 -5.95 -25.64
CA LYS A 304 -23.71 -5.92 -26.62
C LYS A 304 -23.48 -4.50 -27.16
N ASP A 305 -22.23 -4.11 -27.23
CA ASP A 305 -21.77 -2.81 -27.75
C ASP A 305 -22.29 -1.58 -26.98
N LYS A 306 -22.98 -1.74 -25.85
CA LYS A 306 -23.39 -0.62 -25.02
C LYS A 306 -22.22 -0.12 -24.15
N THR A 307 -22.22 1.20 -23.97
CA THR A 307 -21.29 1.89 -23.05
C THR A 307 -22.10 2.74 -22.10
N PHE A 308 -21.75 2.67 -20.82
CA PHE A 308 -22.41 3.39 -19.74
C PHE A 308 -21.46 4.38 -19.09
N GLU A 309 -21.99 5.42 -18.45
CA GLU A 309 -21.21 6.36 -17.64
C GLU A 309 -21.11 5.84 -16.20
N LEU A 310 -19.90 5.70 -15.69
CA LEU A 310 -19.66 5.43 -14.27
C LEU A 310 -19.25 6.71 -13.58
N THR A 311 -20.02 7.15 -12.59
CA THR A 311 -19.59 8.18 -11.63
C THR A 311 -18.90 7.49 -10.47
N VAL A 312 -17.57 7.58 -10.44
CA VAL A 312 -16.73 6.96 -9.42
C VAL A 312 -16.44 7.97 -8.33
N VAL A 313 -16.85 7.66 -7.10
CA VAL A 313 -16.64 8.50 -5.91
C VAL A 313 -15.49 7.88 -5.11
N MET A 314 -14.43 8.67 -4.92
CA MET A 314 -13.25 8.26 -4.14
C MET A 314 -13.38 8.72 -2.68
N ASN A 315 -12.58 8.18 -1.79
CA ASN A 315 -12.63 8.50 -0.34
C ASN A 315 -12.38 9.97 0.02
N ASP A 316 -11.71 10.70 -0.87
CA ASP A 316 -11.50 12.15 -0.73
C ASP A 316 -12.72 12.99 -1.16
N GLY A 317 -13.80 12.32 -1.58
CA GLY A 317 -14.99 12.96 -2.11
C GLY A 317 -14.84 13.42 -3.56
N ILE A 318 -13.70 13.16 -4.21
CA ILE A 318 -13.51 13.46 -5.63
C ILE A 318 -14.35 12.51 -6.45
N GLU A 319 -15.11 13.06 -7.38
CA GLU A 319 -15.92 12.31 -8.34
C GLU A 319 -15.26 12.36 -9.72
N ARG A 320 -15.20 11.19 -10.37
CA ARG A 320 -14.78 11.08 -11.76
C ARG A 320 -15.84 10.38 -12.58
N LYS A 321 -16.18 10.93 -13.74
CA LYS A 321 -17.05 10.31 -14.72
C LYS A 321 -16.18 9.62 -15.77
N ILE A 322 -16.43 8.34 -15.99
CA ILE A 322 -15.68 7.53 -16.93
C ILE A 322 -16.61 6.65 -17.77
N PRO A 323 -16.28 6.35 -19.03
CA PRO A 323 -17.01 5.39 -19.82
C PRO A 323 -16.62 3.95 -19.42
N ALA A 324 -17.62 3.07 -19.35
CA ALA A 324 -17.44 1.64 -19.12
C ALA A 324 -18.27 0.86 -20.16
N ARG A 325 -17.62 -0.09 -20.83
CA ARG A 325 -18.31 -0.99 -21.76
C ARG A 325 -19.08 -2.05 -20.97
N ALA A 326 -20.23 -2.45 -21.47
CA ALA A 326 -21.04 -3.49 -20.83
C ALA A 326 -20.32 -4.85 -20.79
N ASP A 327 -19.43 -5.13 -21.76
CA ASP A 327 -18.71 -6.41 -21.87
C ASP A 327 -17.37 -6.43 -21.09
N GLU A 328 -17.04 -5.36 -20.35
CA GLU A 328 -15.84 -5.31 -19.50
C GLU A 328 -16.21 -5.21 -18.02
N PRO A 329 -15.47 -5.87 -17.12
CA PRO A 329 -15.65 -5.66 -15.69
C PRO A 329 -15.39 -4.20 -15.31
N ILE A 330 -16.18 -3.69 -14.35
CA ILE A 330 -16.09 -2.30 -13.85
C ILE A 330 -14.66 -1.95 -13.41
N LEU A 331 -13.92 -2.89 -12.82
CA LEU A 331 -12.52 -2.70 -12.44
C LEU A 331 -11.62 -2.35 -13.64
N VAL A 332 -11.89 -2.93 -14.82
CA VAL A 332 -11.11 -2.62 -16.04
C VAL A 332 -11.37 -1.19 -16.52
N ALA A 333 -12.61 -0.72 -16.42
CA ALA A 333 -12.93 0.68 -16.69
C ALA A 333 -12.19 1.64 -15.76
N PHE A 334 -12.09 1.30 -14.46
CA PHE A 334 -11.29 2.08 -13.49
C PHE A 334 -9.83 2.13 -13.89
N GLU A 335 -9.21 0.97 -14.17
CA GLU A 335 -7.80 0.85 -14.57
C GLU A 335 -7.51 1.66 -15.83
N ARG A 336 -8.37 1.54 -16.87
CA ARG A 336 -8.24 2.30 -18.12
C ARG A 336 -8.32 3.81 -17.90
N ALA A 337 -9.12 4.25 -16.94
CA ALA A 337 -9.25 5.66 -16.58
C ALA A 337 -8.16 6.16 -15.60
N GLY A 338 -7.15 5.33 -15.30
CA GLY A 338 -6.09 5.68 -14.35
C GLY A 338 -6.58 5.81 -12.90
N ILE A 339 -7.71 5.17 -12.57
CA ILE A 339 -8.22 5.12 -11.20
C ILE A 339 -7.64 3.90 -10.51
N GLU A 340 -6.82 4.12 -9.50
CA GLU A 340 -6.23 3.05 -8.70
C GLU A 340 -7.26 2.50 -7.72
N ALA A 341 -8.00 1.47 -8.15
CA ALA A 341 -8.96 0.77 -7.32
C ALA A 341 -8.30 -0.43 -6.62
N PRO A 342 -8.63 -0.71 -5.34
CA PRO A 342 -8.11 -1.88 -4.65
C PRO A 342 -8.45 -3.16 -5.41
N SER A 343 -7.44 -4.00 -5.69
CA SER A 343 -7.66 -5.30 -6.33
C SER A 343 -6.52 -6.27 -6.01
N LYS A 344 -6.85 -7.58 -5.93
CA LYS A 344 -5.91 -8.68 -5.74
C LYS A 344 -6.23 -9.86 -6.67
N CYS A 345 -7.14 -10.78 -6.31
CA CYS A 345 -7.41 -12.01 -7.06
C CYS A 345 -8.03 -11.80 -8.44
N ARG A 346 -8.81 -10.74 -8.66
CA ARG A 346 -9.55 -10.44 -9.90
C ARG A 346 -10.60 -11.50 -10.32
N SER A 347 -10.94 -12.43 -9.43
CA SER A 347 -11.89 -13.52 -9.65
C SER A 347 -13.18 -13.43 -8.81
N GLY A 348 -13.35 -12.30 -8.08
CA GLY A 348 -14.50 -12.12 -7.18
C GLY A 348 -14.36 -12.76 -5.81
N GLU A 349 -13.30 -13.50 -5.53
CA GLU A 349 -13.17 -14.37 -4.37
C GLU A 349 -12.70 -13.65 -3.10
N CYS A 350 -11.63 -12.85 -3.21
CA CYS A 350 -10.99 -12.26 -2.03
C CYS A 350 -11.77 -11.08 -1.42
N GLY A 351 -12.71 -10.46 -2.16
CA GLY A 351 -13.47 -9.30 -1.70
C GLY A 351 -12.66 -8.00 -1.56
N PHE A 352 -11.38 -8.00 -1.91
CA PHE A 352 -10.51 -6.83 -1.73
C PHE A 352 -10.94 -5.61 -2.57
N CYS A 353 -11.57 -5.84 -3.73
CA CYS A 353 -12.13 -4.80 -4.60
C CYS A 353 -13.54 -4.36 -4.20
N ARG A 354 -14.08 -4.82 -3.08
CA ARG A 354 -15.43 -4.51 -2.60
C ARG A 354 -15.73 -3.01 -2.67
N SER A 355 -16.76 -2.65 -3.42
CA SER A 355 -17.18 -1.26 -3.65
C SER A 355 -18.68 -1.12 -3.46
N LYS A 356 -19.17 0.05 -3.08
CA LYS A 356 -20.60 0.30 -2.86
C LYS A 356 -21.24 0.79 -4.15
N LEU A 357 -22.21 0.07 -4.67
CA LEU A 357 -23.11 0.57 -5.71
C LEU A 357 -24.15 1.48 -5.05
N VAL A 358 -24.07 2.79 -5.33
CA VAL A 358 -24.96 3.81 -4.78
C VAL A 358 -26.23 3.92 -5.62
N SER A 359 -26.09 3.86 -6.95
CA SER A 359 -27.22 3.86 -7.89
C SER A 359 -26.83 3.18 -9.20
N GLY A 360 -27.81 2.79 -9.98
CA GLY A 360 -27.64 2.05 -11.23
C GLY A 360 -27.79 0.54 -11.04
N GLU A 361 -27.65 -0.19 -12.13
CA GLU A 361 -27.77 -1.65 -12.17
C GLU A 361 -26.50 -2.30 -12.70
N CYS A 362 -26.16 -3.46 -12.12
CA CYS A 362 -25.00 -4.23 -12.49
C CYS A 362 -25.34 -5.71 -12.64
N TYR A 363 -24.58 -6.41 -13.46
CA TYR A 363 -24.62 -7.86 -13.63
C TYR A 363 -23.36 -8.50 -13.03
N THR A 364 -23.55 -9.52 -12.22
CA THR A 364 -22.46 -10.39 -11.74
C THR A 364 -22.78 -11.82 -12.17
N PRO A 365 -21.95 -12.45 -13.03
CA PRO A 365 -22.16 -13.83 -13.46
C PRO A 365 -22.22 -14.80 -12.28
N GLY A 366 -23.21 -15.70 -12.29
CA GLY A 366 -23.45 -16.62 -11.17
C GLY A 366 -22.23 -17.49 -10.82
N LYS A 367 -21.39 -17.81 -11.81
CA LYS A 367 -20.17 -18.60 -11.63
C LYS A 367 -19.12 -17.90 -10.75
N VAL A 368 -19.03 -16.58 -10.81
CA VAL A 368 -18.08 -15.77 -10.04
C VAL A 368 -18.74 -14.97 -8.91
N GLU A 369 -20.02 -15.24 -8.65
CA GLU A 369 -20.75 -14.61 -7.56
C GLU A 369 -20.32 -15.19 -6.21
N ARG A 370 -19.33 -14.57 -5.58
CA ARG A 370 -18.75 -14.96 -4.28
C ARG A 370 -19.06 -13.97 -3.17
N ARG A 371 -19.88 -12.94 -3.43
CA ARG A 371 -20.25 -11.96 -2.41
C ARG A 371 -21.00 -12.64 -1.26
N ARG A 372 -20.71 -12.18 -0.05
CA ARG A 372 -21.49 -12.56 1.14
C ARG A 372 -22.93 -12.08 1.01
N GLN A 373 -23.86 -12.76 1.65
CA GLN A 373 -25.28 -12.36 1.62
C GLN A 373 -25.47 -10.90 2.06
N TYR A 374 -24.76 -10.47 3.09
CA TYR A 374 -24.79 -9.08 3.53
C TYR A 374 -24.42 -8.09 2.42
N ASP A 375 -23.37 -8.36 1.65
CA ASP A 375 -22.94 -7.49 0.56
C ASP A 375 -23.99 -7.41 -0.55
N LYS A 376 -24.65 -8.52 -0.86
CA LYS A 376 -25.73 -8.55 -1.86
C LYS A 376 -26.90 -7.68 -1.45
N VAL A 377 -27.41 -7.83 -0.21
CA VAL A 377 -28.57 -7.08 0.29
C VAL A 377 -28.27 -5.62 0.59
N THR A 378 -27.02 -5.27 0.86
CA THR A 378 -26.60 -3.89 1.13
C THR A 378 -26.00 -3.19 -0.08
N GLY A 379 -26.03 -3.78 -1.28
CA GLY A 379 -25.63 -3.16 -2.54
C GLY A 379 -24.11 -2.99 -2.69
N TYR A 380 -23.30 -3.92 -2.12
CA TYR A 380 -21.88 -3.98 -2.43
C TYR A 380 -21.64 -4.88 -3.64
N ILE A 381 -20.71 -4.47 -4.48
CA ILE A 381 -20.28 -5.20 -5.67
C ILE A 381 -18.79 -5.55 -5.57
N HIS A 382 -18.36 -6.54 -6.35
CA HIS A 382 -16.95 -6.82 -6.61
C HIS A 382 -16.60 -6.38 -8.03
N PRO A 383 -16.10 -5.17 -8.26
CA PRO A 383 -15.84 -4.60 -9.59
C PRO A 383 -15.01 -5.48 -10.52
N CYS A 384 -14.17 -6.37 -9.97
CA CYS A 384 -13.33 -7.26 -10.78
C CYS A 384 -14.12 -8.33 -11.57
N CYS A 385 -15.37 -8.61 -11.19
CA CYS A 385 -16.23 -9.60 -11.84
C CYS A 385 -17.69 -9.11 -12.02
N THR A 386 -17.91 -7.79 -11.89
CA THR A 386 -19.22 -7.16 -12.04
C THR A 386 -19.21 -6.25 -13.29
N PHE A 387 -20.26 -6.31 -14.07
CA PHE A 387 -20.43 -5.61 -15.35
C PHE A 387 -21.56 -4.58 -15.25
N PRO A 388 -21.45 -3.40 -15.87
CA PRO A 388 -22.51 -2.40 -15.80
C PRO A 388 -23.69 -2.77 -16.71
N LYS A 389 -24.94 -2.52 -16.25
CA LYS A 389 -26.18 -2.64 -17.02
C LYS A 389 -26.83 -1.29 -17.30
N SER A 390 -26.41 -0.26 -16.59
CA SER A 390 -26.86 1.12 -16.72
C SER A 390 -25.75 2.07 -16.29
N ASP A 391 -25.99 3.37 -16.40
CA ASP A 391 -25.16 4.36 -15.72
C ASP A 391 -25.15 4.08 -14.22
N CYS A 392 -23.96 4.06 -13.62
CA CYS A 392 -23.79 3.68 -12.23
C CYS A 392 -23.03 4.74 -11.44
N ARG A 393 -23.41 4.90 -10.16
CA ARG A 393 -22.65 5.66 -9.17
C ARG A 393 -22.02 4.68 -8.18
N ILE A 394 -20.69 4.67 -8.11
CA ILE A 394 -19.94 3.69 -7.35
C ILE A 394 -18.98 4.39 -6.39
N LEU A 395 -19.10 4.09 -5.11
CA LEU A 395 -18.16 4.51 -4.09
C LEU A 395 -17.07 3.43 -3.97
N ILE A 396 -15.86 3.80 -4.31
CA ILE A 396 -14.69 2.93 -4.16
C ILE A 396 -14.24 3.02 -2.71
N ASN A 397 -14.21 1.88 -2.03
CA ASN A 397 -13.61 1.76 -0.70
C ASN A 397 -12.07 1.76 -0.86
N TYR A 398 -11.53 2.82 -1.40
CA TYR A 398 -10.10 3.09 -1.34
C TYR A 398 -9.83 3.75 0.00
N GLU A 399 -9.53 2.95 0.99
CA GLU A 399 -8.80 3.43 2.14
C GLU A 399 -7.35 3.62 1.69
N GLU A 400 -7.01 4.81 1.15
CA GLU A 400 -5.67 5.31 1.47
C GLU A 400 -5.57 5.14 2.98
N PRO A 401 -4.48 4.55 3.50
CA PRO A 401 -4.35 4.37 4.95
C PRO A 401 -4.63 5.73 5.57
N LYS A 402 -5.73 5.86 6.32
CA LYS A 402 -6.14 7.12 6.99
C LYS A 402 -4.95 7.73 7.72
N VAL A 403 -4.01 6.89 8.14
CA VAL A 403 -2.74 7.22 8.75
C VAL A 403 -1.77 7.92 7.77
N GLU A 404 -1.60 7.47 6.53
CA GLU A 404 -0.65 8.11 5.59
C GLU A 404 -1.14 9.47 5.09
N ARG A 405 -2.43 9.62 4.84
CA ARG A 405 -3.03 10.89 4.46
C ARG A 405 -2.99 11.88 5.63
N LYS A 406 -3.39 11.46 6.83
CA LYS A 406 -3.30 12.26 8.05
C LYS A 406 -1.84 12.61 8.37
N VAL A 407 -0.89 11.69 8.16
CA VAL A 407 0.56 11.97 8.31
C VAL A 407 1.08 12.93 7.25
N LYS A 408 0.63 12.85 5.98
CA LYS A 408 0.98 13.82 4.92
C LYS A 408 0.40 15.21 5.23
N ASP A 409 -0.87 15.28 5.63
CA ASP A 409 -1.52 16.54 6.02
C ASP A 409 -0.90 17.14 7.27
N MET A 410 -0.56 16.32 8.25
CA MET A 410 0.16 16.75 9.45
C MET A 410 1.54 17.30 9.10
N LYS A 411 2.32 16.63 8.24
CA LYS A 411 3.62 17.13 7.76
C LYS A 411 3.48 18.45 6.99
N LYS A 412 2.42 18.62 6.20
CA LYS A 412 2.12 19.88 5.51
C LYS A 412 1.80 21.00 6.51
N LYS A 413 0.93 20.73 7.48
CA LYS A 413 0.58 21.66 8.56
C LYS A 413 1.80 22.03 9.42
N GLU A 414 2.66 21.07 9.74
CA GLU A 414 3.92 21.32 10.46
C GLU A 414 4.89 22.23 9.67
N ARG A 415 5.00 22.03 8.35
CA ARG A 415 5.79 22.93 7.50
C ARG A 415 5.20 24.34 7.46
N MET A 416 3.88 24.43 7.36
CA MET A 416 3.18 25.72 7.38
C MET A 416 3.35 26.42 8.73
N MET A 417 3.24 25.71 9.83
CA MET A 417 3.53 26.22 11.17
C MET A 417 4.96 26.78 11.26
N GLY A 418 5.94 26.00 10.80
CA GLY A 418 7.36 26.42 10.79
C GLY A 418 7.56 27.71 9.99
N LEU A 419 6.94 27.83 8.83
CA LEU A 419 7.03 29.01 7.98
C LEU A 419 6.38 30.26 8.63
N ILE A 420 5.16 30.13 9.14
CA ILE A 420 4.44 31.21 9.83
C ILE A 420 5.24 31.70 11.05
N MET A 421 5.72 30.78 11.88
CA MET A 421 6.55 31.10 13.06
C MET A 421 7.84 31.83 12.65
N THR A 422 8.48 31.36 11.59
CA THR A 422 9.70 31.98 11.07
C THR A 422 9.43 33.42 10.61
N ILE A 423 8.36 33.67 9.87
CA ILE A 423 8.00 35.01 9.40
C ILE A 423 7.75 35.96 10.57
N ILE A 424 6.95 35.54 11.56
CA ILE A 424 6.59 36.39 12.70
C ILE A 424 7.83 36.70 13.57
N ILE A 425 8.63 35.68 13.90
CA ILE A 425 9.82 35.83 14.72
C ILE A 425 10.86 36.69 14.01
N SER A 426 11.09 36.46 12.71
CA SER A 426 12.04 37.24 11.92
C SER A 426 11.61 38.70 11.79
N ALA A 427 10.35 38.97 11.59
CA ALA A 427 9.83 40.35 11.56
C ALA A 427 10.06 41.07 12.89
N ALA A 428 9.76 40.42 14.02
CA ALA A 428 10.00 40.95 15.34
C ALA A 428 11.50 41.23 15.61
N MET A 429 12.38 40.32 15.16
CA MET A 429 13.82 40.50 15.26
C MET A 429 14.34 41.69 14.44
N GLY A 430 13.84 41.87 13.21
CA GLY A 430 14.19 43.00 12.36
C GLY A 430 13.76 44.34 12.97
N ALA A 431 12.55 44.39 13.53
CA ALA A 431 12.06 45.54 14.23
C ALA A 431 12.88 45.86 15.50
N LEU A 432 13.17 44.84 16.32
CA LEU A 432 13.96 44.98 17.53
C LEU A 432 15.41 45.42 17.22
N ALA A 433 16.02 44.85 16.18
CA ALA A 433 17.34 45.27 15.74
C ALA A 433 17.39 46.76 15.35
N SER A 434 16.37 47.24 14.61
CA SER A 434 16.24 48.64 14.27
C SER A 434 16.12 49.54 15.51
N PHE A 435 15.28 49.13 16.47
CA PHE A 435 15.13 49.86 17.75
C PHE A 435 16.42 49.96 18.55
N ILE A 436 17.19 48.84 18.66
CA ILE A 436 18.46 48.79 19.39
C ILE A 436 19.48 49.69 18.70
N VAL A 437 19.58 49.64 17.37
CA VAL A 437 20.52 50.48 16.60
C VAL A 437 20.22 51.97 16.81
N LEU A 438 18.96 52.37 16.75
CA LEU A 438 18.53 53.76 17.01
C LEU A 438 18.90 54.26 18.42
N LYS A 439 18.80 53.39 19.44
CA LYS A 439 19.12 53.74 20.82
C LYS A 439 20.62 53.72 21.11
N THR A 440 21.37 52.79 20.51
CA THR A 440 22.79 52.59 20.87
C THR A 440 23.77 53.30 19.95
N THR A 441 23.34 53.61 18.72
CA THR A 441 24.18 54.27 17.69
C THR A 441 23.36 55.18 16.82
N PRO A 442 22.80 56.30 17.35
CA PRO A 442 21.94 57.21 16.59
C PRO A 442 22.63 57.81 15.36
N GLN A 443 23.95 57.95 15.39
CA GLN A 443 24.77 58.44 14.26
C GLN A 443 24.79 57.45 13.07
N ALA A 444 24.63 56.18 13.29
CA ALA A 444 24.54 55.15 12.22
C ALA A 444 23.20 55.23 11.46
N ALA A 445 22.18 55.88 12.01
CA ALA A 445 20.88 56.12 11.39
C ALA A 445 20.77 57.50 10.70
N ALA A 446 21.80 58.34 10.77
CA ALA A 446 21.78 59.73 10.33
C ALA A 446 21.73 59.95 8.81
N GLY A 447 21.63 58.89 8.01
CA GLY A 447 21.52 59.00 6.54
C GLY A 447 20.26 58.42 5.92
N GLN A 448 19.35 57.79 6.71
CA GLN A 448 18.11 57.19 6.18
C GLN A 448 16.87 57.58 7.00
N PRO A 449 15.69 57.72 6.35
CA PRO A 449 14.45 57.90 7.09
C PRO A 449 14.21 56.71 8.02
N VAL A 450 13.94 56.96 9.31
CA VAL A 450 13.72 55.94 10.33
C VAL A 450 12.74 54.84 9.92
N PRO A 451 11.56 55.18 9.29
CA PRO A 451 10.64 54.17 8.81
C PRO A 451 11.26 53.21 7.77
N MET A 452 12.09 53.75 6.87
CA MET A 452 12.74 52.97 5.82
C MET A 452 13.72 51.93 6.40
N MET A 453 14.45 52.31 7.44
CA MET A 453 15.36 51.39 8.17
C MET A 453 14.58 50.24 8.81
N TYR A 454 13.44 50.48 9.44
CA TYR A 454 12.60 49.43 10.00
C TYR A 454 12.10 48.50 8.91
N ILE A 455 11.55 49.03 7.82
CA ILE A 455 11.04 48.22 6.71
C ILE A 455 12.14 47.34 6.12
N THR A 456 13.31 47.92 5.85
CA THR A 456 14.44 47.18 5.26
C THR A 456 14.90 46.05 6.17
N ASN A 457 15.07 46.29 7.46
CA ASN A 457 15.53 45.27 8.40
C ASN A 457 14.45 44.19 8.63
N ILE A 458 13.17 44.53 8.64
CA ILE A 458 12.06 43.58 8.76
C ILE A 458 12.04 42.69 7.51
N VAL A 459 12.04 43.27 6.31
CA VAL A 459 12.01 42.51 5.06
C VAL A 459 13.23 41.59 4.92
N LEU A 460 14.42 42.13 5.19
CA LEU A 460 15.66 41.38 5.12
C LEU A 460 15.67 40.21 6.11
N SER A 461 15.24 40.42 7.36
CA SER A 461 15.17 39.35 8.35
C SER A 461 14.16 38.27 8.00
N ILE A 462 13.01 38.63 7.40
CA ILE A 462 12.04 37.62 6.90
C ILE A 462 12.64 36.79 5.78
N ILE A 463 13.29 37.42 4.80
CA ILE A 463 13.94 36.71 3.69
C ILE A 463 15.00 35.73 4.22
N ILE A 464 15.87 36.18 5.10
CA ILE A 464 16.91 35.37 5.72
C ILE A 464 16.28 34.22 6.51
N GLY A 465 15.28 34.49 7.34
CA GLY A 465 14.57 33.49 8.13
C GLY A 465 13.92 32.40 7.26
N ILE A 466 13.28 32.76 6.17
CA ILE A 466 12.71 31.82 5.20
C ILE A 466 13.82 30.93 4.61
N ILE A 467 14.93 31.52 4.16
CA ILE A 467 16.07 30.76 3.62
C ILE A 467 16.61 29.77 4.64
N ILE A 468 16.79 30.19 5.89
CA ILE A 468 17.27 29.33 6.99
C ILE A 468 16.30 28.17 7.21
N SER A 469 14.99 28.42 7.20
CA SER A 469 13.98 27.38 7.43
C SER A 469 13.99 26.27 6.38
N PHE A 470 14.46 26.54 5.17
CA PHE A 470 14.63 25.54 4.11
C PHE A 470 15.96 24.77 4.24
N ILE A 471 17.01 25.41 4.72
CA ILE A 471 18.35 24.80 4.81
C ILE A 471 18.51 24.00 6.10
N ILE A 472 18.06 24.56 7.23
CA ILE A 472 18.27 23.97 8.56
C ILE A 472 16.93 23.49 9.14
N PRO A 473 16.76 22.20 9.44
CA PRO A 473 15.50 21.65 9.95
C PRO A 473 15.30 21.93 11.46
N LEU A 474 15.28 23.22 11.84
CA LEU A 474 15.23 23.65 13.25
C LEU A 474 14.01 23.07 14.01
N GLY A 475 12.87 22.93 13.34
CA GLY A 475 11.68 22.30 13.96
C GLY A 475 11.87 20.81 14.27
N LYS A 476 12.64 20.06 13.47
CA LYS A 476 12.98 18.67 13.78
C LYS A 476 13.94 18.57 14.95
N MET A 477 14.89 19.51 15.04
CA MET A 477 15.83 19.57 16.16
C MET A 477 15.09 19.85 17.48
N GLY A 478 14.08 20.73 17.47
CA GLY A 478 13.26 21.02 18.63
C GLY A 478 12.48 19.79 19.12
N LYS A 479 11.82 19.08 18.22
CA LYS A 479 11.13 17.83 18.53
C LYS A 479 12.08 16.76 19.09
N SER A 480 13.25 16.61 18.50
CA SER A 480 14.28 15.67 18.96
C SER A 480 14.75 16.00 20.37
N LEU A 481 14.95 17.30 20.66
CA LEU A 481 15.36 17.76 21.99
C LEU A 481 14.27 17.47 23.02
N ALA A 482 13.01 17.77 22.71
CA ALA A 482 11.86 17.49 23.58
C ALA A 482 11.70 15.98 23.83
N ALA A 483 11.84 15.15 22.79
CA ALA A 483 11.75 13.70 22.91
C ALA A 483 12.85 13.11 23.82
N LYS A 484 14.11 13.59 23.69
CA LYS A 484 15.23 13.18 24.57
C LYS A 484 14.96 13.54 26.05
N ALA A 485 14.18 14.57 26.30
CA ALA A 485 13.80 15.00 27.64
C ALA A 485 12.46 14.40 28.13
N ASN A 486 11.92 13.42 27.43
CA ASN A 486 10.60 12.79 27.68
C ASN A 486 9.47 13.84 27.80
N ALA A 487 9.50 14.87 26.95
CA ALA A 487 8.48 15.90 26.91
C ALA A 487 7.57 15.68 25.70
N ASN A 488 6.26 15.47 25.95
CA ASN A 488 5.26 15.21 24.91
C ASN A 488 4.30 16.40 24.76
N PRO A 489 3.78 16.67 23.53
CA PRO A 489 2.70 17.62 23.34
C PRO A 489 1.43 17.15 24.08
N PRO A 490 0.58 18.06 24.61
CA PRO A 490 0.65 19.51 24.59
C PRO A 490 1.36 20.14 25.80
N SER A 491 2.30 19.42 26.47
CA SER A 491 2.91 19.91 27.72
C SER A 491 3.73 21.19 27.56
N MET A 492 3.72 22.05 28.58
CA MET A 492 4.55 23.27 28.62
C MET A 492 6.04 22.93 28.46
N LYS A 493 6.50 21.84 29.04
CA LYS A 493 7.87 21.33 28.90
C LYS A 493 8.22 21.06 27.43
N PHE A 494 7.28 20.48 26.67
CA PHE A 494 7.46 20.26 25.25
C PHE A 494 7.60 21.59 24.50
N THR A 495 6.69 22.54 24.74
CA THR A 495 6.70 23.85 24.07
C THR A 495 8.03 24.59 24.32
N LEU A 496 8.48 24.61 25.57
CA LEU A 496 9.77 25.23 25.94
C LEU A 496 10.95 24.62 25.17
N LEU A 497 11.10 23.30 25.22
CA LEU A 497 12.22 22.59 24.59
C LEU A 497 12.16 22.62 23.07
N ASN A 498 10.97 22.50 22.50
CA ASN A 498 10.77 22.52 21.05
C ASN A 498 11.06 23.89 20.45
N SER A 499 10.84 24.98 21.19
CA SER A 499 11.09 26.36 20.74
C SER A 499 12.56 26.79 20.79
N LEU A 500 13.39 26.12 21.60
CA LEU A 500 14.80 26.48 21.80
C LEU A 500 15.64 26.48 20.51
N PRO A 501 15.69 25.39 19.69
CA PRO A 501 16.52 25.38 18.49
C PRO A 501 16.09 26.42 17.45
N LEU A 502 14.76 26.67 17.33
CA LEU A 502 14.22 27.66 16.41
C LEU A 502 14.68 29.08 16.81
N SER A 503 14.58 29.40 18.10
CA SER A 503 14.97 30.72 18.63
C SER A 503 16.48 30.94 18.55
N ILE A 504 17.28 29.97 18.99
CA ILE A 504 18.74 30.05 18.95
C ILE A 504 19.23 30.14 17.49
N GLY A 505 18.79 29.23 16.62
CA GLY A 505 19.23 29.18 15.23
C GLY A 505 18.92 30.45 14.45
N ASN A 506 17.69 30.95 14.58
CA ASN A 506 17.29 32.20 13.93
C ASN A 506 18.05 33.41 14.49
N THR A 507 18.21 33.51 15.81
CA THR A 507 18.93 34.63 16.45
C THR A 507 20.39 34.69 16.04
N LEU A 508 21.09 33.55 16.06
CA LEU A 508 22.51 33.50 15.70
C LEU A 508 22.73 33.93 14.24
N ILE A 509 21.94 33.42 13.31
CA ILE A 509 22.19 33.64 11.88
C ILE A 509 21.62 35.00 11.43
N ILE A 510 20.35 35.29 11.76
CA ILE A 510 19.73 36.56 11.37
C ILE A 510 20.42 37.73 12.03
N GLY A 511 20.76 37.64 13.33
CA GLY A 511 21.47 38.70 14.05
C GLY A 511 22.84 38.97 13.48
N LEU A 512 23.59 37.93 13.11
CA LEU A 512 24.90 38.05 12.48
C LEU A 512 24.82 38.78 11.13
N ILE A 513 23.88 38.42 10.28
CA ILE A 513 23.73 39.02 8.95
C ILE A 513 23.20 40.45 9.06
N LEU A 514 22.18 40.71 9.91
CA LEU A 514 21.65 42.06 10.09
C LEU A 514 22.68 43.04 10.66
N SER A 515 23.49 42.59 11.63
CA SER A 515 24.53 43.45 12.17
C SER A 515 25.60 43.76 11.12
N GLY A 516 26.00 42.81 10.29
CA GLY A 516 26.92 43.00 9.18
C GLY A 516 26.38 43.96 8.12
N PHE A 517 25.13 43.76 7.74
CA PHE A 517 24.43 44.66 6.80
C PHE A 517 24.32 46.08 7.33
N GLY A 518 23.95 46.25 8.60
CA GLY A 518 23.88 47.57 9.25
C GLY A 518 25.21 48.27 9.27
N VAL A 519 26.31 47.59 9.60
CA VAL A 519 27.64 48.16 9.56
C VAL A 519 28.11 48.49 8.14
N PHE A 520 27.79 47.61 7.17
CA PHE A 520 28.06 47.88 5.75
C PHE A 520 27.38 49.15 5.26
N MET A 521 26.08 49.26 5.51
CA MET A 521 25.28 50.43 5.12
C MET A 521 25.77 51.71 5.80
N GLY A 522 26.05 51.62 7.12
CA GLY A 522 26.58 52.75 7.89
C GLY A 522 27.92 53.28 7.37
N ARG A 523 28.82 52.36 6.98
CA ARG A 523 30.09 52.76 6.37
C ARG A 523 29.95 53.32 4.97
N HIS A 524 29.01 52.78 4.18
CA HIS A 524 28.79 53.24 2.80
C HIS A 524 28.14 54.64 2.75
N SER A 525 27.35 54.98 3.76
CA SER A 525 26.70 56.28 3.85
C SER A 525 27.49 57.33 4.64
N ALA A 526 28.65 56.98 5.18
CA ALA A 526 29.46 57.88 5.99
C ALA A 526 30.32 58.82 5.12
N PRO A 527 30.48 60.11 5.51
CA PRO A 527 31.38 61.03 4.83
C PRO A 527 32.85 60.57 4.97
N PRO A 528 33.75 60.89 4.01
CA PRO A 528 35.12 60.42 4.00
C PRO A 528 35.92 60.70 5.29
N GLU A 529 35.66 61.87 5.90
CA GLU A 529 36.32 62.26 7.17
C GLU A 529 35.89 61.38 8.36
N ALA A 530 34.63 60.96 8.41
CA ALA A 530 34.15 60.06 9.44
C ALA A 530 34.65 58.60 9.22
N LEU A 531 34.79 58.21 7.97
CA LEU A 531 35.24 56.85 7.59
C LEU A 531 36.68 56.56 8.06
N ALA A 532 37.54 57.60 8.02
CA ALA A 532 38.96 57.50 8.46
C ALA A 532 39.08 57.20 9.97
N ASN A 533 38.12 57.61 10.78
CA ASN A 533 38.13 57.41 12.23
C ASN A 533 37.27 56.22 12.72
N MET A 534 36.65 55.48 11.80
CA MET A 534 35.83 54.30 12.17
C MET A 534 36.68 53.08 12.41
N PRO A 535 36.38 52.26 13.46
CA PRO A 535 37.03 50.98 13.67
C PRO A 535 36.92 50.07 12.44
N PRO A 536 37.82 49.11 12.29
CA PRO A 536 37.72 48.10 11.20
C PRO A 536 36.35 47.42 11.14
N PHE A 537 35.89 47.09 9.92
CA PHE A 537 34.60 46.45 9.69
C PHE A 537 34.32 45.25 10.62
N PRO A 538 35.24 44.25 10.77
CA PRO A 538 34.97 43.10 11.63
C PRO A 538 34.74 43.46 13.10
N VAL A 539 35.44 44.48 13.61
CA VAL A 539 35.30 44.96 15.00
C VAL A 539 33.90 45.59 15.21
N MET A 540 33.50 46.44 14.31
CA MET A 540 32.16 47.06 14.36
C MET A 540 31.08 46.03 14.21
N TRP A 541 31.26 45.07 13.29
CA TRP A 541 30.30 43.98 13.02
C TRP A 541 30.09 43.09 14.25
N LEU A 542 31.17 42.54 14.82
CA LEU A 542 31.11 41.68 16.01
C LEU A 542 30.58 42.44 17.25
N SER A 543 30.99 43.70 17.44
CA SER A 543 30.45 44.55 18.51
C SER A 543 28.95 44.81 18.35
N GLY A 544 28.50 45.10 17.12
CA GLY A 544 27.09 45.28 16.79
C GLY A 544 26.28 44.00 17.02
N TYR A 545 26.84 42.88 16.58
CA TYR A 545 26.23 41.55 16.80
C TYR A 545 26.09 41.22 18.28
N ALA A 546 27.14 41.44 19.10
CA ALA A 546 27.11 41.17 20.53
C ALA A 546 26.00 41.97 21.26
N LYS A 547 25.77 43.23 20.84
CA LYS A 547 24.68 44.08 21.40
C LYS A 547 23.27 43.57 21.03
N LEU A 548 23.11 42.97 19.85
CA LEU A 548 21.86 42.43 19.37
C LEU A 548 21.54 41.03 19.93
N LEU A 549 22.55 40.23 20.20
CA LEU A 549 22.41 38.79 20.47
C LEU A 549 21.47 38.48 21.63
N LEU A 550 21.72 39.03 22.81
CA LEU A 550 20.94 38.66 24.00
C LEU A 550 19.49 39.20 23.95
N PRO A 551 19.23 40.49 23.60
CA PRO A 551 17.86 40.98 23.49
C PRO A 551 17.03 40.27 22.44
N THR A 552 17.61 39.99 21.27
CA THR A 552 16.89 39.27 20.19
C THR A 552 16.64 37.81 20.52
N LEU A 553 17.56 37.13 21.23
CA LEU A 553 17.38 35.78 21.72
C LEU A 553 16.20 35.68 22.71
N ILE A 554 16.15 36.59 23.68
CA ILE A 554 15.05 36.61 24.66
C ILE A 554 13.72 36.84 23.97
N VAL A 555 13.63 37.84 23.10
CA VAL A 555 12.37 38.18 22.41
C VAL A 555 11.95 37.02 21.48
N SER A 556 12.87 36.46 20.69
CA SER A 556 12.55 35.35 19.78
C SER A 556 12.10 34.10 20.53
N TYR A 557 12.70 33.78 21.67
CA TYR A 557 12.32 32.66 22.50
C TYR A 557 10.94 32.85 23.13
N VAL A 558 10.71 34.00 23.77
CA VAL A 558 9.40 34.32 24.40
C VAL A 558 8.29 34.30 23.37
N LEU A 559 8.48 34.93 22.21
CA LEU A 559 7.50 34.90 21.12
C LEU A 559 7.28 33.48 20.61
N SER A 560 8.33 32.69 20.46
CA SER A 560 8.22 31.30 20.00
C SER A 560 7.39 30.45 20.98
N VAL A 561 7.58 30.60 22.28
CA VAL A 561 6.83 29.89 23.31
C VAL A 561 5.37 30.31 23.36
N ILE A 562 5.09 31.63 23.27
CA ILE A 562 3.72 32.16 23.34
C ILE A 562 2.93 31.85 22.06
N LEU A 563 3.52 32.03 20.91
CA LEU A 563 2.83 31.90 19.61
C LEU A 563 2.73 30.47 19.14
N SER A 564 3.62 29.58 19.54
CA SER A 564 3.60 28.17 19.09
C SER A 564 2.25 27.47 19.33
N PRO A 565 1.64 27.50 20.52
CA PRO A 565 0.34 26.88 20.73
C PRO A 565 -0.78 27.59 19.96
N VAL A 566 -0.73 28.94 19.86
CA VAL A 566 -1.73 29.73 19.16
C VAL A 566 -1.74 29.43 17.67
N VAL A 567 -0.56 29.44 17.04
CA VAL A 567 -0.42 29.11 15.60
C VAL A 567 -0.77 27.66 15.35
N SER A 568 -0.37 26.74 16.24
CA SER A 568 -0.70 25.31 16.15
C SER A 568 -2.21 25.09 16.15
N GLN A 569 -2.94 25.78 17.02
CA GLN A 569 -4.39 25.72 17.10
C GLN A 569 -5.05 26.35 15.85
N ALA A 570 -4.57 27.51 15.41
CA ALA A 570 -5.13 28.22 14.26
C ALA A 570 -5.05 27.41 12.94
N ILE A 571 -4.01 26.60 12.76
CA ILE A 571 -3.86 25.72 11.58
C ILE A 571 -4.44 24.31 11.81
N GLY A 572 -5.06 24.03 12.95
CA GLY A 572 -5.63 22.72 13.31
C GLY A 572 -4.58 21.61 13.43
N LEU A 573 -3.37 21.93 13.91
CA LEU A 573 -2.31 20.96 14.13
C LEU A 573 -2.51 20.18 15.44
N SER A 574 -3.05 20.83 16.48
CA SER A 574 -3.43 20.23 17.74
C SER A 574 -4.50 19.14 17.56
N ASP A 575 -5.51 19.43 16.73
CA ASP A 575 -6.62 18.51 16.44
C ASP A 575 -6.17 17.35 15.57
N ALA A 576 -5.34 17.65 14.53
CA ALA A 576 -4.75 16.64 13.68
C ALA A 576 -3.83 15.67 14.44
N GLY A 577 -3.07 16.16 15.42
CA GLY A 577 -2.23 15.32 16.29
C GLY A 577 -3.05 14.42 17.20
N ALA A 578 -4.14 14.94 17.77
CA ALA A 578 -5.08 14.18 18.60
C ALA A 578 -5.84 13.12 17.77
N GLU A 579 -6.23 13.44 16.54
CA GLU A 579 -6.88 12.51 15.62
C GLU A 579 -5.94 11.42 15.11
N VAL A 580 -4.67 11.75 14.77
CA VAL A 580 -3.66 10.75 14.40
C VAL A 580 -3.36 9.84 15.60
N GLY A 581 -3.29 10.38 16.79
CA GLY A 581 -3.20 9.61 18.02
C GLY A 581 -4.40 8.68 18.21
N ARG A 582 -5.64 9.13 17.95
CA ARG A 582 -6.86 8.31 18.02
C ARG A 582 -6.92 7.26 16.92
N ALA A 583 -6.64 7.63 15.66
CA ALA A 583 -6.60 6.69 14.53
C ALA A 583 -5.52 5.64 14.69
N SER A 584 -4.37 5.98 15.29
CA SER A 584 -3.32 5.03 15.64
C SER A 584 -3.67 4.18 16.85
N SER A 585 -4.61 4.62 17.70
CA SER A 585 -5.06 3.90 18.91
C SER A 585 -6.24 2.96 18.67
N GLY A 586 -6.77 2.88 17.44
CA GLY A 586 -7.91 1.99 17.13
C GLY A 586 -9.20 2.36 17.87
N LYS A 587 -9.32 3.60 18.36
CA LYS A 587 -10.54 4.14 18.98
C LYS A 587 -11.29 5.00 17.96
N ASP A 588 -11.94 4.35 17.00
CA ASP A 588 -13.11 4.84 16.25
C ASP A 588 -14.14 3.71 16.17
#